data_d8cae66534d7b5c28d7d78b2f9e40f23
#
_entry.id   d8cae66534d7b5c28d7d78b2f9e40f23
#
_cell.length_a   1.000
_cell.length_b   1.000
_cell.length_c   1.000
_cell.angle_alpha   90.00
_cell.angle_beta   90.00
_cell.angle_gamma   90.00
#
_symmetry.space_group_name_H-M   'P 1'
#
loop_
_entity.id
_entity.type
_entity.pdbx_description
1 polymer ?
#
loop_
_entity_poly.entity_id
_entity_poly.type
_entity_poly.pdbx_seq_one_letter_code
_entity_poly.pdbx_strand_id
1 'polypeptide(L)'
;TTTNEKTIISQKISALIKNLNPQNSSIDIFDAGLGDGTLLMNVLRNCHMNFPEKPIIVFGKEISMEDVRLTIEKLPDRFVEHPNLIILLTNLNYSEASNLTSFDSKKQKNFKFKTISLKGDSSYQFSNQLNQIDGLLKNYWEVEKNIKTGNFTYKNPSALVIYRKDMTNNLKDLIPINNKRKYFD
;
A
#
# COMPACT_ATOMS: atom_id res chain seq x y z
N THR A 1 -6.04 -20.09 -16.41
CA THR A 1 -5.24 -20.63 -15.28
C THR A 1 -5.05 -19.60 -14.18
N THR A 2 -4.68 -18.36 -14.48
CA THR A 2 -4.41 -17.28 -13.50
C THR A 2 -5.62 -16.88 -12.63
N THR A 3 -6.83 -16.92 -13.18
CA THR A 3 -8.06 -16.54 -12.43
C THR A 3 -8.39 -17.54 -11.34
N ASN A 4 -8.19 -18.84 -11.59
CA ASN A 4 -8.42 -19.90 -10.59
C ASN A 4 -7.40 -19.84 -9.44
N GLU A 5 -6.17 -19.50 -9.73
CA GLU A 5 -5.11 -19.40 -8.75
C GLU A 5 -5.36 -18.25 -7.75
N LYS A 6 -5.69 -17.06 -8.24
CA LYS A 6 -6.06 -15.90 -7.40
C LYS A 6 -7.26 -16.22 -6.49
N THR A 7 -8.25 -16.96 -7.00
CA THR A 7 -9.43 -17.38 -6.22
C THR A 7 -9.06 -18.34 -5.10
N ILE A 8 -8.25 -19.35 -5.38
CA ILE A 8 -7.80 -20.33 -4.38
C ILE A 8 -6.96 -19.64 -3.29
N ILE A 9 -6.05 -18.76 -3.67
CA ILE A 9 -5.23 -17.99 -2.71
C ILE A 9 -6.14 -17.11 -1.84
N SER A 10 -7.09 -16.41 -2.43
CA SER A 10 -8.06 -15.57 -1.70
C SER A 10 -8.86 -16.37 -0.68
N GLN A 11 -9.33 -17.57 -1.04
CA GLN A 11 -10.06 -18.47 -0.11
C GLN A 11 -9.19 -18.92 1.06
N LYS A 12 -7.93 -19.30 0.80
CA LYS A 12 -6.98 -19.69 1.86
C LYS A 12 -6.68 -18.52 2.80
N ILE A 13 -6.44 -17.34 2.26
CA ILE A 13 -6.20 -16.13 3.06
C ILE A 13 -7.44 -15.79 3.90
N SER A 14 -8.64 -15.89 3.34
CA SER A 14 -9.89 -15.67 4.09
C SER A 14 -10.04 -16.62 5.28
N ALA A 15 -9.68 -17.89 5.12
CA ALA A 15 -9.69 -18.85 6.21
C ALA A 15 -8.65 -18.51 7.29
N LEU A 16 -7.47 -18.03 6.90
CA LEU A 16 -6.45 -17.58 7.85
C LEU A 16 -6.91 -16.33 8.63
N ILE A 17 -7.49 -15.35 7.95
CA ILE A 17 -7.99 -14.11 8.58
C ILE A 17 -9.05 -14.40 9.64
N LYS A 18 -9.96 -15.33 9.39
CA LYS A 18 -10.99 -15.75 10.37
C LYS A 18 -10.40 -16.29 11.67
N ASN A 19 -9.21 -16.89 11.60
CA ASN A 19 -8.52 -17.46 12.74
C ASN A 19 -7.51 -16.52 13.40
N LEU A 20 -7.35 -15.29 12.86
CA LEU A 20 -6.49 -14.30 13.49
C LEU A 20 -7.08 -13.87 14.83
N ASN A 21 -6.22 -13.77 15.82
CA ASN A 21 -6.52 -13.12 17.09
C ASN A 21 -5.55 -11.95 17.29
N PRO A 22 -5.79 -10.81 16.62
CA PRO A 22 -4.85 -9.70 16.61
C PRO A 22 -4.79 -9.05 17.98
N GLN A 23 -3.69 -9.28 18.70
CA GLN A 23 -3.38 -8.66 20.00
C GLN A 23 -2.87 -7.21 19.82
N ASN A 24 -2.36 -6.89 18.64
CA ASN A 24 -1.82 -5.57 18.32
C ASN A 24 -2.92 -4.52 18.16
N SER A 25 -2.54 -3.24 18.20
CA SER A 25 -3.43 -2.10 17.98
C SER A 25 -3.97 -2.02 16.54
N SER A 26 -3.32 -2.70 15.59
CA SER A 26 -3.68 -2.72 14.16
C SER A 26 -3.53 -4.13 13.58
N ILE A 27 -4.09 -4.32 12.39
CA ILE A 27 -3.80 -5.44 11.50
C ILE A 27 -2.80 -4.94 10.46
N ASP A 28 -1.61 -5.50 10.47
CA ASP A 28 -0.54 -5.11 9.58
C ASP A 28 -0.41 -6.15 8.44
N ILE A 29 -0.47 -5.66 7.21
CA ILE A 29 -0.41 -6.47 5.98
C ILE A 29 0.79 -6.02 5.18
N PHE A 30 1.69 -6.95 4.86
CA PHE A 30 2.78 -6.71 3.91
C PHE A 30 2.51 -7.48 2.61
N ASP A 31 2.28 -6.76 1.52
CA ASP A 31 2.10 -7.30 0.17
C ASP A 31 3.35 -7.03 -0.67
N ALA A 32 4.17 -8.07 -0.86
CA ALA A 32 5.48 -7.98 -1.50
C ALA A 32 5.45 -7.93 -3.03
N GLY A 33 4.28 -8.07 -3.63
CA GLY A 33 4.06 -8.04 -5.07
C GLY A 33 2.61 -7.72 -5.37
N LEU A 34 2.26 -6.44 -5.15
CA LEU A 34 0.89 -5.93 -5.15
C LEU A 34 0.13 -6.23 -6.45
N GLY A 35 0.85 -6.19 -7.60
CA GLY A 35 0.24 -6.32 -8.92
C GLY A 35 -0.89 -5.32 -9.10
N ASP A 36 -1.96 -5.73 -9.76
CA ASP A 36 -3.16 -4.90 -9.99
C ASP A 36 -4.03 -4.65 -8.74
N GLY A 37 -3.60 -5.11 -7.58
CA GLY A 37 -4.30 -4.95 -6.30
C GLY A 37 -5.55 -5.82 -6.11
N THR A 38 -5.91 -6.67 -7.05
CA THR A 38 -7.15 -7.49 -6.96
C THR A 38 -7.14 -8.39 -5.73
N LEU A 39 -6.01 -9.03 -5.42
CA LEU A 39 -5.87 -9.88 -4.23
C LEU A 39 -5.98 -9.05 -2.95
N LEU A 40 -5.29 -7.90 -2.91
CA LEU A 40 -5.33 -6.98 -1.78
C LEU A 40 -6.77 -6.52 -1.48
N MET A 41 -7.55 -6.17 -2.51
CA MET A 41 -8.96 -5.74 -2.30
C MET A 41 -9.80 -6.83 -1.62
N ASN A 42 -9.58 -8.09 -1.97
CA ASN A 42 -10.25 -9.22 -1.33
C ASN A 42 -9.79 -9.43 0.13
N VAL A 43 -8.50 -9.28 0.39
CA VAL A 43 -7.91 -9.35 1.74
C VAL A 43 -8.50 -8.27 2.62
N LEU A 44 -8.53 -7.02 2.16
CA LEU A 44 -9.09 -5.88 2.90
C LEU A 44 -10.57 -6.08 3.25
N ARG A 45 -11.38 -6.56 2.30
CA ARG A 45 -12.78 -6.89 2.55
C ARG A 45 -12.93 -7.96 3.62
N ASN A 46 -12.12 -9.01 3.58
CA ASN A 46 -12.14 -10.06 4.59
C ASN A 46 -11.69 -9.54 5.97
N CYS A 47 -10.68 -8.69 6.03
CA CYS A 47 -10.26 -8.05 7.28
C CYS A 47 -11.39 -7.19 7.84
N HIS A 48 -12.05 -6.36 7.02
CA HIS A 48 -13.18 -5.55 7.45
C HIS A 48 -14.33 -6.41 8.01
N MET A 49 -14.71 -7.48 7.32
CA MET A 49 -15.80 -8.37 7.75
C MET A 49 -15.53 -9.04 9.11
N ASN A 50 -14.27 -9.34 9.42
CA ASN A 50 -13.91 -10.02 10.68
C ASN A 50 -13.48 -9.03 11.78
N PHE A 51 -13.01 -7.84 11.43
CA PHE A 51 -12.46 -6.84 12.35
C PHE A 51 -12.83 -5.42 11.94
N PRO A 52 -14.13 -5.06 11.90
CA PRO A 52 -14.61 -3.80 11.31
C PRO A 52 -14.06 -2.54 11.97
N GLU A 53 -13.78 -2.60 13.28
CA GLU A 53 -13.30 -1.44 14.05
C GLU A 53 -11.76 -1.36 14.13
N LYS A 54 -11.06 -2.43 13.76
CA LYS A 54 -9.61 -2.51 13.95
C LYS A 54 -8.88 -1.76 12.84
N PRO A 55 -7.95 -0.85 13.14
CA PRO A 55 -7.13 -0.22 12.11
C PRO A 55 -6.41 -1.26 11.24
N ILE A 56 -6.37 -1.02 9.94
CA ILE A 56 -5.64 -1.85 8.98
C ILE A 56 -4.53 -1.01 8.37
N ILE A 57 -3.31 -1.51 8.40
CA ILE A 57 -2.15 -0.90 7.75
C ILE A 57 -1.66 -1.83 6.67
N VAL A 58 -1.61 -1.35 5.43
CA VAL A 58 -1.07 -2.09 4.29
C VAL A 58 0.25 -1.48 3.86
N PHE A 59 1.25 -2.31 3.72
CA PHE A 59 2.50 -2.03 3.02
C PHE A 59 2.50 -2.79 1.71
N GLY A 60 2.21 -2.09 0.63
CA GLY A 60 2.22 -2.65 -0.72
C GLY A 60 3.51 -2.30 -1.45
N LYS A 61 4.29 -3.30 -1.84
CA LYS A 61 5.47 -3.14 -2.68
C LYS A 61 5.11 -3.46 -4.13
N GLU A 62 5.36 -2.50 -5.02
CA GLU A 62 5.20 -2.71 -6.46
C GLU A 62 6.14 -1.79 -7.26
N ILE A 63 6.82 -2.33 -8.27
CA ILE A 63 7.72 -1.57 -9.14
C ILE A 63 7.02 -1.05 -10.40
N SER A 64 5.97 -1.72 -10.82
CA SER A 64 5.15 -1.33 -11.97
C SER A 64 4.26 -0.15 -11.62
N MET A 65 4.50 0.99 -12.24
CA MET A 65 3.64 2.18 -12.07
C MET A 65 2.21 1.89 -12.49
N GLU A 66 2.01 1.10 -13.54
CA GLU A 66 0.68 0.76 -14.04
C GLU A 66 -0.10 -0.09 -13.03
N ASP A 67 0.55 -1.07 -12.40
CA ASP A 67 -0.09 -1.89 -11.37
C ASP A 67 -0.43 -1.08 -10.13
N VAL A 68 0.44 -0.15 -9.74
CA VAL A 68 0.15 0.80 -8.65
C VAL A 68 -1.06 1.67 -9.00
N ARG A 69 -1.15 2.18 -10.24
CA ARG A 69 -2.29 2.96 -10.71
C ARG A 69 -3.59 2.15 -10.64
N LEU A 70 -3.59 0.93 -11.17
CA LEU A 70 -4.74 0.01 -11.11
C LEU A 70 -5.17 -0.32 -9.68
N THR A 71 -4.21 -0.46 -8.78
CA THR A 71 -4.49 -0.64 -7.35
C THR A 71 -5.18 0.59 -6.76
N ILE A 72 -4.63 1.78 -7.01
CA ILE A 72 -5.16 3.05 -6.48
C ILE A 72 -6.59 3.29 -6.96
N GLU A 73 -6.92 2.96 -8.20
CA GLU A 73 -8.28 3.06 -8.76
C GLU A 73 -9.32 2.21 -8.01
N LYS A 74 -8.88 1.13 -7.35
CA LYS A 74 -9.75 0.22 -6.59
C LYS A 74 -9.90 0.61 -5.11
N LEU A 75 -9.09 1.54 -4.60
CA LEU A 75 -9.07 1.93 -3.19
C LEU A 75 -10.29 2.74 -2.71
N PRO A 76 -10.96 3.59 -3.52
CA PRO A 76 -12.05 4.44 -3.04
C PRO A 76 -13.10 3.70 -2.23
N ASP A 77 -13.60 2.57 -2.72
CA ASP A 77 -14.59 1.75 -2.02
C ASP A 77 -14.04 1.16 -0.71
N ARG A 78 -12.76 0.84 -0.68
CA ARG A 78 -12.12 0.29 0.53
C ARG A 78 -12.04 1.33 1.64
N PHE A 79 -11.77 2.59 1.29
CA PHE A 79 -11.77 3.70 2.26
C PHE A 79 -13.18 4.04 2.77
N VAL A 80 -14.21 3.83 1.97
CA VAL A 80 -15.61 3.97 2.44
C VAL A 80 -15.96 2.80 3.37
N GLU A 81 -15.67 1.58 2.96
CA GLU A 81 -16.00 0.36 3.70
C GLU A 81 -15.24 0.28 5.03
N HIS A 82 -13.95 0.66 5.05
CA HIS A 82 -13.10 0.59 6.23
C HIS A 82 -12.39 1.93 6.47
N PRO A 83 -13.00 2.87 7.21
CA PRO A 83 -12.43 4.21 7.43
C PRO A 83 -11.05 4.22 8.09
N ASN A 84 -10.78 3.27 8.98
CA ASN A 84 -9.50 3.11 9.71
C ASN A 84 -8.40 2.42 8.86
N LEU A 85 -8.38 2.67 7.54
CA LEU A 85 -7.42 2.09 6.61
C LEU A 85 -6.26 3.06 6.32
N ILE A 86 -5.04 2.53 6.39
CA ILE A 86 -3.82 3.19 5.93
C ILE A 86 -3.21 2.33 4.82
N ILE A 87 -2.96 2.93 3.66
CA ILE A 87 -2.25 2.28 2.55
C ILE A 87 -0.91 2.98 2.36
N LEU A 88 0.17 2.23 2.48
CA LEU A 88 1.51 2.66 2.09
C LEU A 88 1.93 1.86 0.86
N LEU A 89 2.24 2.56 -0.22
CA LEU A 89 2.76 1.98 -1.46
C LEU A 89 4.23 2.38 -1.64
N THR A 90 5.08 1.45 -2.05
CA THR A 90 6.50 1.71 -2.28
C THR A 90 7.04 0.98 -3.50
N ASN A 91 8.02 1.58 -4.17
CA ASN A 91 8.75 0.98 -5.28
C ASN A 91 10.08 0.32 -4.85
N LEU A 92 10.37 0.29 -3.56
CA LEU A 92 11.55 -0.33 -2.99
C LEU A 92 11.59 -1.85 -3.28
N ASN A 93 12.78 -2.44 -3.25
CA ASN A 93 12.92 -3.89 -3.32
C ASN A 93 12.37 -4.56 -2.06
N TYR A 94 12.09 -5.85 -2.13
CA TYR A 94 11.51 -6.62 -1.04
C TYR A 94 12.24 -6.41 0.30
N SER A 95 13.57 -6.57 0.30
CA SER A 95 14.41 -6.44 1.50
C SER A 95 14.57 -5.00 2.02
N GLU A 96 14.24 -4.01 1.23
CA GLU A 96 14.31 -2.58 1.56
C GLU A 96 12.95 -2.04 2.05
N ALA A 97 11.86 -2.63 1.56
CA ALA A 97 10.50 -2.13 1.75
C ALA A 97 10.07 -2.13 3.22
N SER A 98 10.41 -3.18 3.99
CA SER A 98 10.05 -3.30 5.39
C SER A 98 10.60 -2.17 6.27
N ASN A 99 11.73 -1.58 5.88
CA ASN A 99 12.36 -0.48 6.59
C ASN A 99 12.20 0.88 5.88
N LEU A 100 11.54 0.91 4.71
CA LEU A 100 11.45 2.07 3.83
C LEU A 100 12.82 2.73 3.58
N THR A 101 13.84 1.92 3.36
CA THR A 101 15.23 2.39 3.24
C THR A 101 15.91 1.68 2.08
N SER A 102 16.42 2.44 1.11
CA SER A 102 17.23 1.90 0.04
C SER A 102 18.63 1.53 0.56
N PHE A 103 19.13 0.36 0.15
CA PHE A 103 20.51 -0.05 0.45
C PHE A 103 21.55 0.73 -0.36
N ASP A 104 21.15 1.37 -1.46
CA ASP A 104 21.98 2.33 -2.18
C ASP A 104 21.91 3.70 -1.49
N SER A 105 22.99 4.06 -0.80
CA SER A 105 23.09 5.32 -0.06
C SER A 105 22.96 6.57 -0.93
N LYS A 106 23.32 6.49 -2.22
CA LYS A 106 23.15 7.58 -3.18
C LYS A 106 21.68 7.75 -3.53
N LYS A 107 20.97 6.65 -3.81
CA LYS A 107 19.52 6.66 -4.07
C LYS A 107 18.74 7.07 -2.82
N GLN A 108 19.14 6.61 -1.64
CA GLN A 108 18.49 6.95 -0.38
C GLN A 108 18.42 8.46 -0.11
N LYS A 109 19.41 9.23 -0.54
CA LYS A 109 19.39 10.70 -0.43
C LYS A 109 18.25 11.34 -1.23
N ASN A 110 17.77 10.67 -2.26
CA ASN A 110 16.70 11.11 -3.14
C ASN A 110 15.35 10.43 -2.82
N PHE A 111 15.20 9.89 -1.61
CA PHE A 111 13.97 9.22 -1.19
C PHE A 111 12.79 10.19 -1.26
N LYS A 112 11.76 9.82 -2.02
CA LYS A 112 10.55 10.60 -2.20
C LYS A 112 9.45 10.05 -1.29
N PHE A 113 8.97 10.86 -0.37
CA PHE A 113 7.90 10.48 0.55
C PHE A 113 6.73 11.46 0.44
N LYS A 114 5.53 10.95 0.25
CA LYS A 114 4.33 11.76 0.16
C LYS A 114 3.19 11.14 0.95
N THR A 115 2.49 11.96 1.70
CA THR A 115 1.24 11.61 2.36
C THR A 115 0.06 12.28 1.67
N ILE A 116 -0.99 11.54 1.43
CA ILE A 116 -2.27 11.99 0.87
C ILE A 116 -3.36 11.69 1.90
N SER A 117 -3.99 12.73 2.41
CA SER A 117 -5.15 12.62 3.29
C SER A 117 -6.41 12.92 2.50
N LEU A 118 -7.24 11.90 2.28
CA LEU A 118 -8.47 11.97 1.51
C LEU A 118 -9.56 12.70 2.28
N LYS A 119 -10.19 13.69 1.66
CA LYS A 119 -11.29 14.47 2.22
C LYS A 119 -12.62 13.96 1.70
N GLY A 120 -13.62 13.96 2.55
CA GLY A 120 -14.97 13.50 2.23
C GLY A 120 -15.26 12.12 2.81
N ASP A 121 -16.33 11.51 2.38
CA ASP A 121 -16.88 10.25 2.92
C ASP A 121 -17.40 9.29 1.85
N SER A 122 -17.36 9.68 0.58
CA SER A 122 -17.87 8.87 -0.54
C SER A 122 -16.75 8.39 -1.47
N SER A 123 -17.00 7.25 -2.10
CA SER A 123 -16.13 6.66 -3.11
C SER A 123 -15.87 7.64 -4.27
N TYR A 124 -16.89 8.39 -4.69
CA TYR A 124 -16.75 9.41 -5.75
C TYR A 124 -15.75 10.51 -5.37
N GLN A 125 -15.85 11.05 -4.14
CA GLN A 125 -14.94 12.10 -3.67
C GLN A 125 -13.50 11.59 -3.55
N PHE A 126 -13.30 10.36 -3.07
CA PHE A 126 -11.98 9.74 -2.98
C PHE A 126 -11.42 9.46 -4.36
N SER A 127 -12.22 8.93 -5.30
CA SER A 127 -11.83 8.69 -6.68
C SER A 127 -11.32 9.96 -7.37
N ASN A 128 -12.05 11.07 -7.23
CA ASN A 128 -11.65 12.35 -7.83
C ASN A 128 -10.30 12.85 -7.31
N GLN A 129 -10.01 12.65 -6.02
CA GLN A 129 -8.72 13.04 -5.44
C GLN A 129 -7.59 12.11 -5.88
N LEU A 130 -7.85 10.80 -5.93
CA LEU A 130 -6.86 9.81 -6.34
C LEU A 130 -6.54 9.89 -7.84
N ASN A 131 -7.50 10.25 -8.68
CA ASN A 131 -7.25 10.46 -10.13
C ASN A 131 -6.33 11.66 -10.41
N GLN A 132 -6.17 12.59 -9.47
CA GLN A 132 -5.29 13.75 -9.63
C GLN A 132 -3.81 13.44 -9.38
N ILE A 133 -3.46 12.23 -8.94
CA ILE A 133 -2.07 11.89 -8.58
C ILE A 133 -1.24 11.26 -9.72
N ASP A 134 -1.77 11.13 -10.92
CA ASP A 134 -1.06 10.53 -12.06
C ASP A 134 0.32 11.16 -12.31
N GLY A 135 0.39 12.49 -12.28
CA GLY A 135 1.66 13.20 -12.42
C GLY A 135 2.66 12.91 -11.29
N LEU A 136 2.13 12.70 -10.07
CA LEU A 136 2.91 12.26 -8.92
C LEU A 136 3.44 10.85 -9.14
N LEU A 137 2.60 9.90 -9.57
CA LEU A 137 3.01 8.51 -9.82
C LEU A 137 4.10 8.42 -10.86
N LYS A 138 3.98 9.14 -11.98
CA LYS A 138 5.03 9.20 -13.02
C LYS A 138 6.38 9.63 -12.44
N ASN A 139 6.39 10.59 -11.53
CA ASN A 139 7.61 11.07 -10.89
C ASN A 139 8.16 10.10 -9.82
N TYR A 140 7.27 9.42 -9.07
CA TYR A 140 7.64 8.56 -7.95
C TYR A 140 8.01 7.15 -8.40
N TRP A 141 7.43 6.64 -9.48
CA TRP A 141 7.65 5.28 -10.03
C TRP A 141 8.51 5.28 -11.28
N GLU A 142 9.43 6.25 -11.44
CA GLU A 142 10.42 6.18 -12.49
C GLU A 142 11.34 4.98 -12.30
N VAL A 143 11.54 4.24 -13.40
CA VAL A 143 12.46 3.09 -13.43
C VAL A 143 13.67 3.37 -14.29
N GLU A 144 14.76 2.68 -13.99
CA GLU A 144 15.97 2.66 -14.79
C GLU A 144 16.42 1.22 -15.03
N LYS A 145 17.16 1.00 -16.13
CA LYS A 145 17.72 -0.32 -16.45
C LYS A 145 19.06 -0.48 -15.76
N ASN A 146 19.21 -1.51 -14.95
CA ASN A 146 20.48 -1.87 -14.38
C ASN A 146 21.40 -2.43 -15.48
N ILE A 147 22.49 -1.74 -15.78
CA ILE A 147 23.41 -2.09 -16.87
C ILE A 147 24.06 -3.47 -16.64
N LYS A 148 24.30 -3.86 -15.38
CA LYS A 148 24.98 -5.12 -15.04
C LYS A 148 24.04 -6.33 -15.15
N THR A 149 22.79 -6.19 -14.71
CA THR A 149 21.83 -7.31 -14.66
C THR A 149 20.83 -7.30 -15.79
N GLY A 150 20.68 -6.19 -16.51
CA GLY A 150 19.65 -5.99 -17.52
C GLY A 150 18.24 -5.77 -16.97
N ASN A 151 18.03 -5.92 -15.67
CA ASN A 151 16.73 -5.78 -15.01
C ASN A 151 16.37 -4.31 -14.77
N PHE A 152 15.07 -4.04 -14.73
CA PHE A 152 14.58 -2.73 -14.29
C PHE A 152 14.57 -2.63 -12.77
N THR A 153 14.93 -1.45 -12.27
CA THR A 153 14.89 -1.08 -10.86
C THR A 153 14.35 0.35 -10.73
N TYR A 154 13.94 0.75 -9.55
CA TYR A 154 13.55 2.13 -9.31
C TYR A 154 14.73 3.09 -9.52
N LYS A 155 14.47 4.23 -10.12
CA LYS A 155 15.44 5.34 -10.27
C LYS A 155 15.66 6.04 -8.92
N ASN A 156 14.57 6.41 -8.26
CA ASN A 156 14.57 6.96 -6.91
C ASN A 156 13.64 6.13 -6.01
N PRO A 157 14.05 5.80 -4.79
CA PRO A 157 13.19 5.13 -3.84
C PRO A 157 12.02 6.06 -3.48
N SER A 158 10.83 5.51 -3.36
CA SER A 158 9.64 6.30 -3.07
C SER A 158 8.65 5.56 -2.20
N ALA A 159 7.88 6.32 -1.42
CA ALA A 159 6.72 5.84 -0.67
C ALA A 159 5.58 6.85 -0.74
N LEU A 160 4.37 6.32 -0.87
CA LEU A 160 3.13 7.06 -0.89
C LEU A 160 2.22 6.52 0.21
N VAL A 161 1.81 7.37 1.14
CA VAL A 161 0.88 7.02 2.22
C VAL A 161 -0.48 7.63 1.92
N ILE A 162 -1.54 6.83 1.97
CA ILE A 162 -2.91 7.25 1.70
C ILE A 162 -3.79 6.84 2.88
N TYR A 163 -4.58 7.76 3.41
CA TYR A 163 -5.55 7.52 4.47
C TYR A 163 -6.66 8.58 4.44
N ARG A 164 -7.74 8.36 5.19
CA ARG A 164 -8.85 9.34 5.31
C ARG A 164 -8.50 10.44 6.28
N LYS A 165 -8.73 11.70 5.89
CA LYS A 165 -8.42 12.89 6.70
C LYS A 165 -9.21 12.95 8.01
N ASP A 166 -10.48 12.57 7.99
CA ASP A 166 -11.35 12.55 9.17
C ASP A 166 -10.89 11.53 10.23
N MET A 167 -10.10 10.51 9.83
CA MET A 167 -9.54 9.51 10.72
C MET A 167 -8.15 9.86 11.28
N THR A 168 -7.62 11.05 10.97
CA THR A 168 -6.25 11.45 11.37
C THR A 168 -6.00 11.29 12.85
N ASN A 169 -6.94 11.70 13.70
CA ASN A 169 -6.78 11.61 15.16
C ASN A 169 -6.77 10.16 15.67
N ASN A 170 -7.59 9.29 15.06
CA ASN A 170 -7.67 7.88 15.42
C ASN A 170 -6.42 7.11 14.99
N LEU A 171 -5.79 7.55 13.89
CA LEU A 171 -4.68 6.87 13.25
C LEU A 171 -3.32 7.54 13.48
N LYS A 172 -3.25 8.62 14.28
CA LYS A 172 -2.07 9.49 14.43
C LYS A 172 -0.77 8.74 14.78
N ASP A 173 -0.87 7.71 15.62
CA ASP A 173 0.28 6.93 16.06
C ASP A 173 0.66 5.80 15.07
N LEU A 174 -0.20 5.53 14.10
CA LEU A 174 -0.06 4.48 13.10
C LEU A 174 0.36 5.02 11.73
N ILE A 175 0.01 6.28 11.40
CA ILE A 175 0.33 6.88 10.10
C ILE A 175 1.84 7.00 9.94
N PRO A 176 2.41 6.39 8.90
CA PRO A 176 3.82 6.58 8.57
C PRO A 176 4.10 8.05 8.22
N ILE A 177 5.01 8.70 8.94
CA ILE A 177 5.33 10.12 8.74
C ILE A 177 6.58 10.29 7.88
N ASN A 178 7.52 9.34 7.96
CA ASN A 178 8.76 9.35 7.20
C ASN A 178 9.41 7.95 7.20
N ASN A 179 10.53 7.82 6.51
CA ASN A 179 11.31 6.59 6.42
C ASN A 179 12.19 6.29 7.65
N LYS A 180 11.97 6.93 8.79
CA LYS A 180 12.80 6.77 9.99
C LYS A 180 12.27 5.74 10.98
N ARG A 181 11.06 5.21 10.77
CA ARG A 181 10.44 4.21 11.63
C ARG A 181 10.56 2.83 11.00
N LYS A 182 10.95 1.84 11.79
CA LYS A 182 10.86 0.44 11.40
C LYS A 182 9.40 0.01 11.51
N TYR A 183 8.85 -0.57 10.45
CA TYR A 183 7.42 -0.89 10.36
C TYR A 183 7.13 -2.39 10.49
N PHE A 184 8.13 -3.24 10.18
CA PHE A 184 8.07 -4.69 10.37
C PHE A 184 9.38 -5.17 10.99
N ASP A 185 9.26 -6.07 11.96
CA ASP A 185 10.38 -6.83 12.53
C ASP A 185 10.59 -8.13 11.75
#